data_b6dd9acb2b76dba2a48e93163b47d6e9
#
_entry.id   b6dd9acb2b76dba2a48e93163b47d6e9
#
_cell.length_a   1.000
_cell.length_b   1.000
_cell.length_c   1.000
_cell.angle_alpha   90.00
_cell.angle_beta   90.00
_cell.angle_gamma   90.00
#
_symmetry.space_group_name_H-M   'P 1'
#
loop_
_entity.id
_entity.type
_entity.pdbx_description
1 polymer ?
#
loop_
_entity_poly.entity_id
_entity_poly.type
_entity_poly.pdbx_seq_one_letter_code
_entity_poly.pdbx_strand_id
1 'polypeptide(L)'
;DFEYARKAIEVGVDQYLLKPITRLTLKKTLLELKEKIEQDMVQNDYQAQFQSEMHVYEQFSRRRFMERLLSGDMPVNEIYEEASRLSLEITAPCYNLLFFYLQEKGGVVSEERTEDFMRKQDEVFHFFLRHPQYILFRWNANCNGVLVKAEGDQIEEWTRKGVEHIRSVCDSEEEHLDWYVAIGSPVERLSMLPSCYQDVNHYLAYRFMIPSLHVLSKTTLSDYLTTRDENRIDGVESSAMSQEIIRDFLVKGNSSEIHDFVESYLDRIKEPLKSRMFRAYVVLNIRFTILAYIESIGVSKEEFMEQVGNHDQDMNMEASEVPEYFLDMLQTAINIRENESSNQNRKILRKALEYIDKNYDKESMSLNQAAAKLYVSANYLSTVFSQNMKKTFVEYVTGKRMEKAKKLLKNTTKSAGEIAQEVGYKDS
;
A
#
# COMPACT_ATOMS: atom_id res chain seq x y z
N ASP A 1 -3.04 -58.49 16.18
CA ASP A 1 -2.67 -57.13 16.67
C ASP A 1 -1.70 -56.41 15.73
N PHE A 2 -0.82 -57.13 15.01
CA PHE A 2 0.15 -56.51 14.08
C PHE A 2 -0.52 -55.92 12.82
N GLU A 3 -1.59 -56.52 12.30
CA GLU A 3 -2.36 -55.99 11.16
C GLU A 3 -3.08 -54.65 11.48
N TYR A 4 -3.59 -54.48 12.70
CA TYR A 4 -4.22 -53.23 13.13
C TYR A 4 -3.19 -52.11 13.30
N ALA A 5 -1.99 -52.40 13.81
CA ALA A 5 -0.93 -51.42 13.93
C ALA A 5 -0.46 -50.93 12.53
N ARG A 6 -0.33 -51.88 11.56
CA ARG A 6 0.02 -51.51 10.17
C ARG A 6 -1.04 -50.65 9.50
N LYS A 7 -2.32 -51.00 9.67
CA LYS A 7 -3.44 -50.15 9.17
C LYS A 7 -3.48 -48.77 9.81
N ALA A 8 -3.18 -48.68 11.11
CA ALA A 8 -3.13 -47.38 11.80
C ALA A 8 -2.03 -46.48 11.21
N ILE A 9 -0.86 -47.02 10.88
CA ILE A 9 0.22 -46.29 10.21
C ILE A 9 -0.20 -45.83 8.80
N GLU A 10 -0.86 -46.74 8.03
CA GLU A 10 -1.34 -46.43 6.67
C GLU A 10 -2.40 -45.30 6.64
N VAL A 11 -3.17 -45.15 7.73
CA VAL A 11 -4.24 -44.11 7.87
C VAL A 11 -3.71 -42.86 8.55
N GLY A 12 -2.42 -42.81 8.93
CA GLY A 12 -1.80 -41.62 9.53
C GLY A 12 -2.22 -41.37 10.98
N VAL A 13 -2.42 -42.43 11.78
CA VAL A 13 -2.71 -42.30 13.22
C VAL A 13 -1.45 -41.88 13.97
N ASP A 14 -1.52 -40.82 14.75
CA ASP A 14 -0.37 -40.31 15.49
C ASP A 14 0.21 -41.24 16.54
N GLN A 15 -0.63 -42.01 17.26
CA GLN A 15 -0.19 -42.99 18.23
C GLN A 15 -1.17 -44.17 18.35
N TYR A 16 -0.65 -45.36 18.58
CA TYR A 16 -1.39 -46.61 18.74
C TYR A 16 -1.14 -47.22 20.12
N LEU A 17 -2.21 -47.36 20.91
CA LEU A 17 -2.12 -47.90 22.26
C LEU A 17 -2.55 -49.39 22.32
N LEU A 18 -1.70 -50.21 22.90
CA LEU A 18 -1.98 -51.65 23.15
C LEU A 18 -2.77 -51.83 24.46
N LYS A 19 -3.75 -52.70 24.45
CA LYS A 19 -4.46 -53.13 25.66
C LYS A 19 -3.58 -54.08 26.49
N PRO A 20 -3.57 -54.00 27.85
CA PRO A 20 -4.39 -53.15 28.70
C PRO A 20 -3.90 -51.71 28.79
N ILE A 21 -4.80 -50.73 28.56
CA ILE A 21 -4.46 -49.29 28.65
C ILE A 21 -4.53 -48.89 30.11
N THR A 22 -3.41 -48.51 30.70
CA THR A 22 -3.37 -47.96 32.07
C THR A 22 -3.62 -46.46 32.03
N ARG A 23 -4.09 -45.91 33.17
CA ARG A 23 -4.28 -44.46 33.34
C ARG A 23 -2.98 -43.68 33.12
N LEU A 24 -1.86 -44.26 33.52
CA LEU A 24 -0.53 -43.67 33.35
C LEU A 24 -0.11 -43.60 31.87
N THR A 25 -0.27 -44.71 31.14
CA THR A 25 0.03 -44.74 29.70
C THR A 25 -0.82 -43.78 28.90
N LEU A 26 -2.14 -43.74 29.18
CA LEU A 26 -3.05 -42.81 28.51
C LEU A 26 -2.67 -41.35 28.80
N LYS A 27 -2.36 -41.01 30.04
CA LYS A 27 -1.94 -39.66 30.43
C LYS A 27 -0.66 -39.24 29.75
N LYS A 28 0.35 -40.14 29.67
CA LYS A 28 1.61 -39.90 28.97
C LYS A 28 1.40 -39.62 27.49
N THR A 29 0.64 -40.48 26.81
CA THR A 29 0.31 -40.31 25.38
C THR A 29 -0.43 -39.03 25.09
N LEU A 30 -1.40 -38.65 25.95
CA LEU A 30 -2.12 -37.38 25.79
C LEU A 30 -1.20 -36.13 25.99
N LEU A 31 -0.24 -36.21 26.90
CA LEU A 31 0.73 -35.13 27.08
C LEU A 31 1.68 -35.03 25.86
N GLU A 32 2.17 -36.13 25.36
CA GLU A 32 3.03 -36.18 24.15
C GLU A 32 2.29 -35.64 22.91
N LEU A 33 1.00 -36.02 22.75
CA LEU A 33 0.15 -35.48 21.67
C LEU A 33 -0.10 -33.99 21.80
N LYS A 34 -0.33 -33.53 23.05
CA LYS A 34 -0.51 -32.10 23.34
C LYS A 34 0.75 -31.31 22.96
N GLU A 35 1.92 -31.77 23.39
CA GLU A 35 3.20 -31.14 23.07
C GLU A 35 3.45 -31.13 21.56
N LYS A 36 3.14 -32.22 20.85
CA LYS A 36 3.27 -32.29 19.40
C LYS A 36 2.34 -31.29 18.68
N ILE A 37 1.07 -31.21 19.08
CA ILE A 37 0.10 -30.24 18.53
C ILE A 37 0.54 -28.80 18.78
N GLU A 38 1.05 -28.51 20.00
CA GLU A 38 1.56 -27.17 20.32
C GLU A 38 2.81 -26.82 19.47
N GLN A 39 3.69 -27.79 19.22
CA GLN A 39 4.85 -27.62 18.32
C GLN A 39 4.43 -27.39 16.88
N ASP A 40 3.50 -28.19 16.36
CA ASP A 40 2.99 -28.06 14.98
C ASP A 40 2.27 -26.71 14.78
N MET A 41 1.50 -26.24 15.78
CA MET A 41 0.88 -24.91 15.76
C MET A 41 1.91 -23.78 15.69
N VAL A 42 2.93 -23.83 16.53
CA VAL A 42 4.01 -22.81 16.54
C VAL A 42 4.78 -22.81 15.21
N GLN A 43 5.05 -23.99 14.65
CA GLN A 43 5.76 -24.12 13.39
C GLN A 43 4.91 -23.63 12.20
N ASN A 44 3.61 -23.91 12.20
CA ASN A 44 2.67 -23.41 11.19
C ASN A 44 2.50 -21.89 11.28
N ASP A 45 2.37 -21.33 12.48
CA ASP A 45 2.32 -19.88 12.70
C ASP A 45 3.61 -19.20 12.21
N TYR A 46 4.78 -19.80 12.50
CA TYR A 46 6.06 -19.27 12.04
C TYR A 46 6.17 -19.28 10.51
N GLN A 47 5.75 -20.40 9.86
CA GLN A 47 5.75 -20.48 8.40
C GLN A 47 4.77 -19.49 7.76
N ALA A 48 3.56 -19.39 8.30
CA ALA A 48 2.57 -18.42 7.81
C ALA A 48 3.07 -16.97 7.96
N GLN A 49 3.70 -16.65 9.10
CA GLN A 49 4.30 -15.34 9.34
C GLN A 49 5.46 -15.07 8.39
N PHE A 50 6.36 -16.03 8.18
CA PHE A 50 7.48 -15.91 7.24
C PHE A 50 6.99 -15.71 5.80
N GLN A 51 5.97 -16.46 5.37
CA GLN A 51 5.36 -16.30 4.05
C GLN A 51 4.73 -14.90 3.90
N SER A 52 4.03 -14.41 4.93
CA SER A 52 3.44 -13.07 4.93
C SER A 52 4.52 -11.97 4.81
N GLU A 53 5.62 -12.09 5.55
CA GLU A 53 6.72 -11.13 5.48
C GLU A 53 7.48 -11.17 4.16
N MET A 54 7.70 -12.35 3.59
CA MET A 54 8.29 -12.52 2.25
C MET A 54 7.40 -11.90 1.18
N HIS A 55 6.08 -12.05 1.30
CA HIS A 55 5.13 -11.43 0.40
C HIS A 55 5.19 -9.90 0.45
N VAL A 56 5.29 -9.32 1.64
CA VAL A 56 5.45 -7.86 1.82
C VAL A 56 6.75 -7.36 1.19
N TYR A 57 7.86 -8.10 1.37
CA TYR A 57 9.15 -7.75 0.78
C TYR A 57 9.12 -7.84 -0.76
N GLU A 58 8.49 -8.87 -1.30
CA GLU A 58 8.32 -9.04 -2.75
C GLU A 58 7.49 -7.90 -3.35
N GLN A 59 6.38 -7.53 -2.71
CA GLN A 59 5.58 -6.39 -3.14
C GLN A 59 6.35 -5.07 -3.09
N PHE A 60 7.16 -4.86 -2.06
CA PHE A 60 8.02 -3.68 -1.97
C PHE A 60 9.06 -3.63 -3.09
N SER A 61 9.68 -4.75 -3.43
CA SER A 61 10.66 -4.85 -4.49
C SER A 61 10.04 -4.61 -5.87
N ARG A 62 8.86 -5.17 -6.11
CA ARG A 62 8.06 -4.92 -7.33
C ARG A 62 7.66 -3.45 -7.45
N ARG A 63 7.23 -2.83 -6.36
CA ARG A 63 6.89 -1.41 -6.34
C ARG A 63 8.09 -0.55 -6.75
N ARG A 64 9.25 -0.75 -6.14
CA ARG A 64 10.47 0.01 -6.44
C ARG A 64 10.91 -0.15 -7.90
N PHE A 65 10.79 -1.36 -8.44
CA PHE A 65 11.04 -1.60 -9.87
C PHE A 65 10.08 -0.81 -10.75
N MET A 66 8.77 -0.86 -10.44
CA MET A 66 7.77 -0.11 -11.20
C MET A 66 7.95 1.41 -11.06
N GLU A 67 8.27 1.93 -9.89
CA GLU A 67 8.57 3.35 -9.69
C GLU A 67 9.70 3.82 -10.63
N ARG A 68 10.81 3.08 -10.71
CA ARG A 68 11.92 3.40 -11.60
C ARG A 68 11.58 3.23 -13.08
N LEU A 69 10.78 2.23 -13.42
CA LEU A 69 10.30 2.01 -14.79
C LEU A 69 9.40 3.14 -15.27
N LEU A 70 8.46 3.57 -14.43
CA LEU A 70 7.47 4.59 -14.75
C LEU A 70 8.02 6.02 -14.66
N SER A 71 9.10 6.26 -13.91
CA SER A 71 9.85 7.53 -13.93
C SER A 71 10.72 7.69 -15.17
N GLY A 72 11.02 6.60 -15.88
CA GLY A 72 11.92 6.61 -17.04
C GLY A 72 13.41 6.59 -16.68
N ASP A 73 13.76 6.33 -15.40
CA ASP A 73 15.13 6.36 -14.90
C ASP A 73 15.90 5.05 -15.17
N MET A 74 15.33 4.11 -15.92
CA MET A 74 15.94 2.81 -16.21
C MET A 74 16.29 2.65 -17.69
N PRO A 75 17.55 2.30 -18.03
CA PRO A 75 17.88 1.85 -19.36
C PRO A 75 17.25 0.49 -19.67
N VAL A 76 16.90 0.26 -20.94
CA VAL A 76 16.11 -0.92 -21.38
C VAL A 76 16.73 -2.26 -20.97
N ASN A 77 18.05 -2.39 -21.02
CA ASN A 77 18.76 -3.61 -20.59
C ASN A 77 18.57 -3.88 -19.08
N GLU A 78 18.62 -2.84 -18.24
CA GLU A 78 18.41 -2.96 -16.79
C GLU A 78 16.96 -3.36 -16.47
N ILE A 79 15.99 -2.88 -17.25
CA ILE A 79 14.56 -3.27 -17.10
C ILE A 79 14.39 -4.79 -17.18
N TYR A 80 14.96 -5.43 -18.20
CA TYR A 80 14.84 -6.88 -18.35
C TYR A 80 15.61 -7.68 -17.30
N GLU A 81 16.80 -7.21 -16.88
CA GLU A 81 17.56 -7.86 -15.82
C GLU A 81 16.83 -7.81 -14.48
N GLU A 82 16.30 -6.65 -14.11
CA GLU A 82 15.60 -6.49 -12.83
C GLU A 82 14.23 -7.19 -12.83
N ALA A 83 13.49 -7.15 -13.94
CA ALA A 83 12.27 -7.92 -14.13
C ALA A 83 12.51 -9.43 -13.96
N SER A 84 13.60 -9.95 -14.56
CA SER A 84 13.99 -11.36 -14.42
C SER A 84 14.31 -11.74 -12.97
N ARG A 85 15.00 -10.87 -12.22
CA ARG A 85 15.29 -11.08 -10.78
C ARG A 85 14.00 -11.15 -9.93
N LEU A 86 12.98 -10.40 -10.34
CA LEU A 86 11.69 -10.38 -9.67
C LEU A 86 10.72 -11.45 -10.22
N SER A 87 11.18 -12.32 -11.11
CA SER A 87 10.36 -13.33 -11.79
C SER A 87 9.14 -12.72 -12.51
N LEU A 88 9.31 -11.51 -13.06
CA LEU A 88 8.28 -10.80 -13.80
C LEU A 88 8.50 -11.01 -15.31
N GLU A 89 7.52 -11.63 -15.95
CA GLU A 89 7.49 -11.71 -17.41
C GLU A 89 6.92 -10.42 -17.97
N ILE A 90 7.82 -9.49 -18.40
CA ILE A 90 7.45 -8.14 -18.81
C ILE A 90 7.37 -7.98 -20.34
N THR A 91 7.80 -8.97 -21.10
CA THR A 91 7.89 -8.86 -22.56
C THR A 91 6.52 -8.98 -23.22
N ALA A 92 6.13 -7.98 -24.00
CA ALA A 92 4.93 -7.99 -24.85
C ALA A 92 5.06 -6.95 -25.98
N PRO A 93 4.25 -7.06 -27.04
CA PRO A 93 4.22 -6.10 -28.13
C PRO A 93 3.54 -4.77 -27.77
N CYS A 94 2.59 -4.79 -26.82
CA CYS A 94 1.84 -3.61 -26.42
C CYS A 94 1.55 -3.61 -24.91
N TYR A 95 1.49 -2.41 -24.35
CA TYR A 95 1.31 -2.19 -22.90
C TYR A 95 0.26 -1.14 -22.65
N ASN A 96 -0.41 -1.24 -21.51
CA ASN A 96 -1.22 -0.18 -20.95
C ASN A 96 -1.09 -0.17 -19.43
N LEU A 97 -1.48 0.92 -18.79
CA LEU A 97 -1.50 1.05 -17.33
C LEU A 97 -2.92 1.28 -16.83
N LEU A 98 -3.28 0.57 -15.78
CA LEU A 98 -4.44 0.82 -14.95
C LEU A 98 -3.95 1.17 -13.55
N PHE A 99 -4.44 2.27 -12.99
CA PHE A 99 -4.29 2.54 -11.57
C PHE A 99 -5.67 2.54 -10.93
N PHE A 100 -5.86 1.71 -9.93
CA PHE A 100 -7.11 1.66 -9.21
C PHE A 100 -6.92 2.00 -7.74
N TYR A 101 -7.82 2.83 -7.28
CA TYR A 101 -7.91 3.31 -5.92
C TYR A 101 -9.06 2.61 -5.23
N LEU A 102 -8.79 2.03 -4.06
CA LEU A 102 -9.79 1.37 -3.21
C LEU A 102 -9.61 1.87 -1.79
N GLN A 103 -10.67 2.41 -1.22
CA GLN A 103 -10.69 2.86 0.16
C GLN A 103 -12.06 2.61 0.77
N GLU A 104 -12.10 2.29 2.05
CA GLU A 104 -13.32 2.28 2.82
C GLU A 104 -13.81 3.73 3.02
N LYS A 105 -15.08 4.02 2.71
CA LYS A 105 -15.66 5.35 2.95
C LYS A 105 -15.71 5.63 4.44
N GLY A 106 -15.24 6.81 4.85
CA GLY A 106 -15.15 7.23 6.24
C GLY A 106 -16.49 7.11 6.97
N GLY A 107 -16.47 6.49 8.14
CA GLY A 107 -17.63 6.24 8.99
C GLY A 107 -17.21 5.46 10.24
N VAL A 108 -18.18 4.97 10.98
CA VAL A 108 -17.92 4.07 12.12
C VAL A 108 -17.34 2.77 11.57
N VAL A 109 -16.07 2.50 11.88
CA VAL A 109 -15.40 1.24 11.51
C VAL A 109 -16.09 0.11 12.24
N SER A 110 -16.75 -0.81 11.51
CA SER A 110 -17.27 -2.07 12.03
C SER A 110 -16.42 -3.23 11.50
N GLU A 111 -16.25 -4.28 12.27
CA GLU A 111 -15.51 -5.48 11.84
C GLU A 111 -16.08 -6.03 10.53
N GLU A 112 -17.39 -6.08 10.38
CA GLU A 112 -18.09 -6.58 9.19
C GLU A 112 -17.76 -5.78 7.92
N ARG A 113 -17.64 -4.45 8.00
CA ARG A 113 -17.24 -3.59 6.87
C ARG A 113 -15.79 -3.81 6.46
N THR A 114 -14.92 -3.94 7.43
CA THR A 114 -13.50 -4.19 7.18
C THR A 114 -13.29 -5.58 6.55
N GLU A 115 -14.05 -6.60 6.98
CA GLU A 115 -14.02 -7.93 6.36
C GLU A 115 -14.54 -7.89 4.92
N ASP A 116 -15.63 -7.18 4.64
CA ASP A 116 -16.16 -7.03 3.28
C ASP A 116 -15.18 -6.29 2.38
N PHE A 117 -14.55 -5.21 2.87
CA PHE A 117 -13.51 -4.49 2.14
C PHE A 117 -12.33 -5.41 1.78
N MET A 118 -11.82 -6.18 2.75
CA MET A 118 -10.71 -7.10 2.52
C MET A 118 -11.11 -8.18 1.50
N ARG A 119 -12.29 -8.75 1.62
CA ARG A 119 -12.82 -9.75 0.69
C ARG A 119 -12.88 -9.23 -0.74
N LYS A 120 -13.43 -8.02 -0.95
CA LYS A 120 -13.51 -7.38 -2.27
C LYS A 120 -12.13 -7.05 -2.83
N GLN A 121 -11.23 -6.57 -1.99
CA GLN A 121 -9.85 -6.30 -2.38
C GLN A 121 -9.14 -7.59 -2.83
N ASP A 122 -9.29 -8.67 -2.08
CA ASP A 122 -8.73 -9.98 -2.43
C ASP A 122 -9.31 -10.53 -3.74
N GLU A 123 -10.61 -10.36 -3.97
CA GLU A 123 -11.27 -10.78 -5.20
C GLU A 123 -10.71 -10.05 -6.43
N VAL A 124 -10.55 -8.72 -6.33
CA VAL A 124 -9.91 -7.91 -7.38
C VAL A 124 -8.46 -8.38 -7.62
N PHE A 125 -7.68 -8.59 -6.56
CA PHE A 125 -6.28 -9.01 -6.67
C PHE A 125 -6.15 -10.39 -7.29
N HIS A 126 -6.98 -11.35 -6.88
CA HIS A 126 -6.96 -12.72 -7.41
C HIS A 126 -7.25 -12.77 -8.90
N PHE A 127 -8.11 -11.89 -9.41
CA PHE A 127 -8.34 -11.80 -10.85
C PHE A 127 -7.06 -11.42 -11.59
N PHE A 128 -6.38 -10.36 -11.18
CA PHE A 128 -5.17 -9.91 -11.86
C PHE A 128 -4.01 -10.90 -11.72
N LEU A 129 -3.89 -11.58 -10.58
CA LEU A 129 -2.84 -12.57 -10.34
C LEU A 129 -3.02 -13.86 -11.14
N ARG A 130 -4.24 -14.21 -11.55
CA ARG A 130 -4.54 -15.42 -12.33
C ARG A 130 -4.29 -15.28 -13.81
N HIS A 131 -4.19 -14.08 -14.32
CA HIS A 131 -4.06 -13.82 -15.75
C HIS A 131 -2.65 -13.30 -16.07
N PRO A 132 -1.87 -14.00 -16.92
CA PRO A 132 -0.49 -13.62 -17.22
C PRO A 132 -0.37 -12.30 -18.01
N GLN A 133 -1.48 -11.78 -18.54
CA GLN A 133 -1.56 -10.49 -19.21
C GLN A 133 -1.41 -9.30 -18.25
N TYR A 134 -1.52 -9.53 -16.95
CA TYR A 134 -1.43 -8.50 -15.93
C TYR A 134 -0.23 -8.69 -15.02
N ILE A 135 0.38 -7.57 -14.65
CA ILE A 135 1.35 -7.51 -13.55
C ILE A 135 0.78 -6.53 -12.53
N LEU A 136 0.27 -7.07 -11.42
CA LEU A 136 -0.24 -6.29 -10.31
C LEU A 136 0.92 -5.84 -9.41
N PHE A 137 0.90 -4.56 -9.00
CA PHE A 137 1.85 -4.01 -8.05
C PHE A 137 1.18 -2.98 -7.13
N ARG A 138 1.65 -2.88 -5.90
CA ARG A 138 1.15 -1.89 -4.95
C ARG A 138 1.86 -0.56 -5.17
N TRP A 139 1.10 0.52 -5.38
CA TRP A 139 1.65 1.86 -5.55
C TRP A 139 1.76 2.61 -4.22
N ASN A 140 0.65 2.69 -3.49
CA ASN A 140 0.60 3.24 -2.14
C ASN A 140 -0.42 2.48 -1.27
N ALA A 141 -0.79 3.02 -0.10
CA ALA A 141 -1.70 2.33 0.83
C ALA A 141 -3.04 1.98 0.19
N ASN A 142 -3.60 2.88 -0.62
CA ASN A 142 -4.94 2.80 -1.18
C ASN A 142 -4.96 2.68 -2.72
N CYS A 143 -3.81 2.80 -3.38
CA CYS A 143 -3.69 2.76 -4.83
C CYS A 143 -2.81 1.59 -5.27
N ASN A 144 -3.30 0.83 -6.25
CA ASN A 144 -2.59 -0.28 -6.87
C ASN A 144 -2.47 -0.02 -8.37
N GLY A 145 -1.35 -0.43 -8.95
CA GLY A 145 -1.11 -0.37 -10.39
C GLY A 145 -1.20 -1.75 -11.01
N VAL A 146 -1.66 -1.79 -12.25
CA VAL A 146 -1.67 -2.98 -13.09
C VAL A 146 -1.03 -2.61 -14.43
N LEU A 147 0.10 -3.24 -14.73
CA LEU A 147 0.64 -3.22 -16.08
C LEU A 147 -0.09 -4.27 -16.90
N VAL A 148 -0.84 -3.83 -17.89
CA VAL A 148 -1.51 -4.68 -18.89
C VAL A 148 -0.56 -4.92 -20.03
N LYS A 149 -0.42 -6.16 -20.46
CA LYS A 149 0.46 -6.56 -21.58
C LYS A 149 -0.27 -7.54 -22.49
N ALA A 150 -0.28 -7.26 -23.79
CA ALA A 150 -0.96 -8.11 -24.77
C ALA A 150 -0.45 -7.85 -26.18
N GLU A 151 -0.94 -8.62 -27.14
CA GLU A 151 -0.85 -8.28 -28.56
C GLU A 151 -1.60 -6.97 -28.84
N GLY A 152 -1.15 -6.21 -29.85
CA GLY A 152 -1.63 -4.85 -30.09
C GLY A 152 -3.15 -4.74 -30.31
N ASP A 153 -3.74 -5.73 -30.97
CA ASP A 153 -5.19 -5.82 -31.21
C ASP A 153 -6.00 -6.25 -29.97
N GLN A 154 -5.36 -6.83 -28.96
CA GLN A 154 -5.97 -7.35 -27.73
C GLN A 154 -5.79 -6.44 -26.51
N ILE A 155 -4.93 -5.42 -26.59
CA ILE A 155 -4.59 -4.59 -25.44
C ILE A 155 -5.81 -3.86 -24.88
N GLU A 156 -6.68 -3.35 -25.74
CA GLU A 156 -7.92 -2.67 -25.32
C GLU A 156 -8.91 -3.65 -24.68
N GLU A 157 -9.00 -4.88 -25.20
CA GLU A 157 -9.87 -5.91 -24.65
C GLU A 157 -9.43 -6.31 -23.24
N TRP A 158 -8.12 -6.56 -23.02
CA TRP A 158 -7.61 -6.89 -21.70
C TRP A 158 -7.73 -5.71 -20.73
N THR A 159 -7.48 -4.49 -21.20
CA THR A 159 -7.71 -3.28 -20.42
C THR A 159 -9.17 -3.21 -19.96
N ARG A 160 -10.12 -3.37 -20.87
CA ARG A 160 -11.56 -3.36 -20.58
C ARG A 160 -11.96 -4.48 -19.61
N LYS A 161 -11.49 -5.72 -19.80
CA LYS A 161 -11.76 -6.84 -18.88
C LYS A 161 -11.31 -6.54 -17.45
N GLY A 162 -10.12 -5.95 -17.29
CA GLY A 162 -9.63 -5.53 -15.97
C GLY A 162 -10.53 -4.50 -15.30
N VAL A 163 -10.94 -3.49 -16.05
CA VAL A 163 -11.85 -2.43 -15.56
C VAL A 163 -13.24 -2.97 -15.23
N GLU A 164 -13.82 -3.82 -16.08
CA GLU A 164 -15.12 -4.44 -15.86
C GLU A 164 -15.11 -5.34 -14.62
N HIS A 165 -14.03 -6.06 -14.39
CA HIS A 165 -13.90 -6.88 -13.19
C HIS A 165 -13.86 -6.00 -11.92
N ILE A 166 -13.04 -4.96 -11.87
CA ILE A 166 -13.01 -4.02 -10.75
C ILE A 166 -14.41 -3.45 -10.51
N ARG A 167 -15.08 -3.00 -11.58
CA ARG A 167 -16.45 -2.47 -11.50
C ARG A 167 -17.41 -3.51 -10.92
N SER A 168 -17.41 -4.74 -11.42
CA SER A 168 -18.35 -5.79 -10.99
C SER A 168 -18.20 -6.16 -9.50
N VAL A 169 -16.98 -6.06 -8.95
CA VAL A 169 -16.70 -6.33 -7.54
C VAL A 169 -17.03 -5.14 -6.65
N CYS A 170 -16.75 -3.91 -7.14
CA CYS A 170 -16.85 -2.69 -6.33
C CYS A 170 -18.22 -2.00 -6.45
N ASP A 171 -18.95 -2.17 -7.57
CA ASP A 171 -20.29 -1.63 -7.79
C ASP A 171 -21.32 -2.48 -7.00
N SER A 172 -21.46 -2.21 -5.73
CA SER A 172 -22.48 -2.83 -4.88
C SER A 172 -23.49 -1.79 -4.40
N GLU A 173 -24.72 -2.21 -4.14
CA GLU A 173 -25.79 -1.33 -3.60
C GLU A 173 -25.42 -0.72 -2.24
N GLU A 174 -24.46 -1.29 -1.55
CA GLU A 174 -23.91 -0.77 -0.30
C GLU A 174 -22.77 0.20 -0.58
N GLU A 175 -23.02 1.49 -0.43
CA GLU A 175 -22.08 2.60 -0.68
C GLU A 175 -20.90 2.69 0.32
N HIS A 176 -20.31 1.55 0.73
CA HIS A 176 -19.22 1.55 1.73
C HIS A 176 -17.84 1.68 1.13
N LEU A 177 -17.72 1.55 -0.19
CA LEU A 177 -16.47 1.58 -0.92
C LEU A 177 -16.34 2.85 -1.75
N ASP A 178 -15.18 3.50 -1.62
CA ASP A 178 -14.75 4.56 -2.50
C ASP A 178 -13.72 3.97 -3.47
N TRP A 179 -14.06 3.92 -4.77
CA TRP A 179 -13.21 3.29 -5.77
C TRP A 179 -13.13 4.09 -7.06
N TYR A 180 -11.96 4.11 -7.66
CA TYR A 180 -11.70 4.76 -8.95
C TYR A 180 -10.70 3.95 -9.75
N VAL A 181 -10.83 3.98 -11.07
CA VAL A 181 -9.86 3.36 -12.00
C VAL A 181 -9.45 4.40 -13.03
N ALA A 182 -8.17 4.72 -13.09
CA ALA A 182 -7.59 5.52 -14.16
C ALA A 182 -6.95 4.62 -15.20
N ILE A 183 -7.19 4.94 -16.48
CA ILE A 183 -6.77 4.14 -17.64
C ILE A 183 -5.85 5.00 -18.49
N GLY A 184 -4.61 4.54 -18.72
CA GLY A 184 -3.66 5.21 -19.60
C GLY A 184 -3.91 4.97 -21.08
N SER A 185 -3.15 5.63 -21.92
CA SER A 185 -3.12 5.38 -23.36
C SER A 185 -2.19 4.21 -23.68
N PRO A 186 -2.60 3.22 -24.50
CA PRO A 186 -1.75 2.09 -24.88
C PRO A 186 -0.45 2.53 -25.55
N VAL A 187 0.64 1.82 -25.26
CA VAL A 187 1.98 2.09 -25.81
C VAL A 187 2.63 0.79 -26.32
N GLU A 188 3.46 0.89 -27.36
CA GLU A 188 4.09 -0.27 -28.00
C GLU A 188 5.46 -0.65 -27.40
N ARG A 189 6.02 0.18 -26.53
CA ARG A 189 7.36 -0.02 -25.98
C ARG A 189 7.40 0.29 -24.48
N LEU A 190 8.18 -0.47 -23.72
CA LEU A 190 8.42 -0.22 -22.30
C LEU A 190 8.98 1.19 -22.03
N SER A 191 9.81 1.72 -22.93
CA SER A 191 10.35 3.08 -22.82
C SER A 191 9.31 4.20 -22.95
N MET A 192 8.10 3.88 -23.38
CA MET A 192 6.98 4.82 -23.48
C MET A 192 6.02 4.72 -22.27
N LEU A 193 6.24 3.78 -21.35
CA LEU A 193 5.43 3.67 -20.14
C LEU A 193 5.43 4.93 -19.26
N PRO A 194 6.50 5.74 -19.19
CA PRO A 194 6.45 7.02 -18.50
C PRO A 194 5.36 7.96 -19.01
N SER A 195 5.13 8.03 -20.35
CA SER A 195 4.04 8.86 -20.89
C SER A 195 2.66 8.29 -20.57
N CYS A 196 2.49 6.97 -20.65
CA CYS A 196 1.26 6.30 -20.22
C CYS A 196 0.97 6.55 -18.71
N TYR A 197 2.01 6.57 -17.89
CA TYR A 197 1.91 6.87 -16.46
C TYR A 197 1.50 8.34 -16.20
N GLN A 198 2.02 9.28 -16.97
CA GLN A 198 1.57 10.69 -16.89
C GLN A 198 0.08 10.82 -17.20
N ASP A 199 -0.41 10.16 -18.26
CA ASP A 199 -1.84 10.11 -18.58
C ASP A 199 -2.66 9.58 -17.38
N VAL A 200 -2.25 8.46 -16.81
CA VAL A 200 -2.95 7.85 -15.66
C VAL A 200 -3.00 8.78 -14.45
N ASN A 201 -1.88 9.42 -14.11
CA ASN A 201 -1.82 10.36 -12.98
C ASN A 201 -2.73 11.56 -13.21
N HIS A 202 -2.67 12.13 -14.41
CA HIS A 202 -3.54 13.24 -14.79
C HIS A 202 -5.03 12.86 -14.64
N TYR A 203 -5.44 11.71 -15.18
CA TYR A 203 -6.83 11.28 -15.05
C TYR A 203 -7.22 10.94 -13.60
N LEU A 204 -6.32 10.31 -12.84
CA LEU A 204 -6.60 9.93 -11.44
C LEU A 204 -6.85 11.15 -10.54
N ALA A 205 -6.25 12.32 -10.86
CA ALA A 205 -6.48 13.56 -10.13
C ALA A 205 -7.96 14.00 -10.18
N TYR A 206 -8.68 13.68 -11.25
CA TYR A 206 -10.10 14.02 -11.38
C TYR A 206 -11.03 13.30 -10.40
N ARG A 207 -10.59 12.23 -9.71
CA ARG A 207 -11.39 11.58 -8.64
C ARG A 207 -11.81 12.53 -7.53
N PHE A 208 -10.99 13.55 -7.27
CA PHE A 208 -11.30 14.59 -6.26
C PHE A 208 -12.35 15.57 -6.75
N MET A 209 -12.44 15.80 -8.05
CA MET A 209 -13.32 16.79 -8.65
C MET A 209 -14.62 16.23 -9.18
N ILE A 210 -14.63 14.96 -9.55
CA ILE A 210 -15.79 14.26 -10.11
C ILE A 210 -16.00 12.95 -9.35
N PRO A 211 -16.45 13.00 -8.08
CA PRO A 211 -16.62 11.79 -7.25
C PRO A 211 -17.61 10.75 -7.82
N SER A 212 -18.51 11.19 -8.72
CA SER A 212 -19.47 10.30 -9.39
C SER A 212 -18.90 9.51 -10.58
N LEU A 213 -17.70 9.87 -11.05
CA LEU A 213 -17.07 9.22 -12.21
C LEU A 213 -15.99 8.25 -11.73
N HIS A 214 -16.32 6.97 -11.64
CA HIS A 214 -15.41 5.95 -11.12
C HIS A 214 -14.37 5.47 -12.13
N VAL A 215 -14.64 5.56 -13.44
CA VAL A 215 -13.68 5.18 -14.51
C VAL A 215 -13.19 6.45 -15.20
N LEU A 216 -11.89 6.71 -15.06
CA LEU A 216 -11.22 7.93 -15.46
C LEU A 216 -10.29 7.63 -16.65
N SER A 217 -10.65 8.11 -17.82
CA SER A 217 -9.86 7.99 -19.05
C SER A 217 -10.05 9.22 -19.91
N LYS A 218 -9.25 9.35 -20.96
CA LYS A 218 -9.40 10.45 -21.93
C LYS A 218 -10.82 10.54 -22.47
N THR A 219 -11.42 9.41 -22.83
CA THR A 219 -12.78 9.35 -23.41
C THR A 219 -13.84 9.70 -22.38
N THR A 220 -13.85 9.06 -21.22
CA THR A 220 -14.87 9.28 -20.18
C THR A 220 -14.86 10.70 -19.63
N LEU A 221 -13.67 11.29 -19.49
CA LEU A 221 -13.54 12.70 -19.07
C LEU A 221 -13.99 13.66 -20.17
N SER A 222 -13.64 13.40 -21.44
CA SER A 222 -14.09 14.21 -22.56
C SER A 222 -15.62 14.19 -22.68
N ASP A 223 -16.24 13.02 -22.61
CA ASP A 223 -17.69 12.86 -22.68
C ASP A 223 -18.40 13.58 -21.52
N TYR A 224 -17.85 13.44 -20.29
CA TYR A 224 -18.39 14.11 -19.12
C TYR A 224 -18.33 15.64 -19.22
N LEU A 225 -17.21 16.19 -19.70
CA LEU A 225 -17.01 17.63 -19.87
C LEU A 225 -17.90 18.18 -21.00
N THR A 226 -18.01 17.47 -22.11
CA THR A 226 -18.84 17.88 -23.27
C THR A 226 -20.33 17.91 -22.90
N THR A 227 -20.82 16.90 -22.19
CA THR A 227 -22.23 16.81 -21.77
C THR A 227 -22.63 17.95 -20.81
N ARG A 228 -21.69 18.48 -20.04
CA ARG A 228 -21.93 19.59 -19.11
C ARG A 228 -21.83 20.97 -19.74
N ASP A 229 -21.01 21.15 -20.77
CA ASP A 229 -20.93 22.45 -21.50
C ASP A 229 -22.25 22.80 -22.19
N GLU A 230 -23.04 21.81 -22.60
CA GLU A 230 -24.38 22.04 -23.17
C GLU A 230 -25.42 22.51 -22.12
N ASN A 231 -25.17 22.29 -20.83
CA ASN A 231 -26.05 22.66 -19.70
C ASN A 231 -25.58 23.89 -18.91
N ARG A 232 -24.55 24.62 -19.38
CA ARG A 232 -24.09 25.85 -18.74
C ARG A 232 -25.03 27.02 -19.03
N ILE A 233 -26.01 27.21 -18.14
CA ILE A 233 -26.65 28.49 -17.89
C ILE A 233 -26.24 28.92 -16.49
N ASP A 234 -25.50 30.04 -16.41
CA ASP A 234 -25.18 30.84 -15.20
C ASP A 234 -24.45 30.16 -14.03
N GLY A 235 -23.15 30.42 -13.94
CA GLY A 235 -22.50 30.45 -12.65
C GLY A 235 -21.60 29.26 -12.34
N VAL A 236 -20.44 29.63 -11.85
CA VAL A 236 -19.49 28.74 -11.16
C VAL A 236 -20.26 27.80 -10.22
N GLU A 237 -20.24 26.50 -10.46
CA GLU A 237 -20.76 25.55 -9.49
C GLU A 237 -19.99 25.77 -8.17
N SER A 238 -20.70 26.18 -7.13
CA SER A 238 -20.12 26.32 -5.78
C SER A 238 -19.46 25.03 -5.29
N SER A 239 -19.86 23.88 -5.83
CA SER A 239 -19.24 22.58 -5.63
C SER A 239 -17.80 22.48 -6.17
N ALA A 240 -17.47 23.20 -7.25
CA ALA A 240 -16.12 23.17 -7.84
C ALA A 240 -15.04 23.84 -6.95
N MET A 241 -15.46 24.62 -5.96
CA MET A 241 -14.59 25.32 -5.01
C MET A 241 -14.76 24.83 -3.57
N SER A 242 -15.31 23.65 -3.39
CA SER A 242 -15.47 23.07 -2.06
C SER A 242 -14.10 22.95 -1.37
N GLN A 243 -14.01 23.40 -0.14
CA GLN A 243 -12.85 23.18 0.73
C GLN A 243 -12.56 21.69 0.92
N GLU A 244 -13.58 20.85 0.77
CA GLU A 244 -13.47 19.40 0.86
C GLU A 244 -12.54 18.81 -0.20
N ILE A 245 -12.56 19.36 -1.43
CA ILE A 245 -11.68 18.90 -2.53
C ILE A 245 -10.20 19.05 -2.15
N ILE A 246 -9.83 20.25 -1.66
CA ILE A 246 -8.44 20.53 -1.23
C ILE A 246 -8.09 19.69 -0.01
N ARG A 247 -9.00 19.58 0.96
CA ARG A 247 -8.80 18.79 2.16
C ARG A 247 -8.63 17.30 1.85
N ASP A 248 -9.45 16.75 0.98
CA ASP A 248 -9.35 15.37 0.53
C ASP A 248 -8.02 15.10 -0.17
N PHE A 249 -7.57 16.02 -1.01
CA PHE A 249 -6.26 15.93 -1.63
C PHE A 249 -5.13 15.99 -0.59
N LEU A 250 -5.19 16.89 0.39
CA LEU A 250 -4.19 16.95 1.47
C LEU A 250 -4.10 15.66 2.30
N VAL A 251 -5.23 14.98 2.49
CA VAL A 251 -5.28 13.71 3.25
C VAL A 251 -4.83 12.52 2.40
N LYS A 252 -5.29 12.42 1.14
CA LYS A 252 -5.21 11.22 0.29
C LYS A 252 -4.20 11.34 -0.85
N GLY A 253 -3.90 12.54 -1.32
CA GLY A 253 -2.99 12.81 -2.45
C GLY A 253 -1.51 12.62 -2.07
N ASN A 254 -0.65 12.57 -3.06
CA ASN A 254 0.80 12.44 -2.90
C ASN A 254 1.55 13.52 -3.70
N SER A 255 2.87 13.65 -3.43
CA SER A 255 3.69 14.69 -4.05
C SER A 255 3.72 14.63 -5.58
N SER A 256 3.61 13.46 -6.18
CA SER A 256 3.61 13.32 -7.65
C SER A 256 2.31 13.76 -8.33
N GLU A 257 1.22 13.88 -7.59
CA GLU A 257 -0.10 14.26 -8.09
C GLU A 257 -0.39 15.76 -7.96
N ILE A 258 0.45 16.53 -7.27
CA ILE A 258 0.18 17.94 -6.93
C ILE A 258 -0.03 18.79 -8.20
N HIS A 259 0.86 18.64 -9.19
CA HIS A 259 0.79 19.45 -10.41
C HIS A 259 -0.52 19.20 -11.18
N ASP A 260 -0.84 17.92 -11.41
CA ASP A 260 -2.06 17.53 -12.11
C ASP A 260 -3.33 17.96 -11.35
N PHE A 261 -3.28 17.86 -10.02
CA PHE A 261 -4.38 18.34 -9.17
C PHE A 261 -4.60 19.84 -9.29
N VAL A 262 -3.53 20.64 -9.18
CA VAL A 262 -3.62 22.11 -9.28
C VAL A 262 -4.12 22.53 -10.65
N GLU A 263 -3.57 21.94 -11.72
CA GLU A 263 -4.00 22.22 -13.10
C GLU A 263 -5.49 21.91 -13.27
N SER A 264 -5.92 20.70 -12.90
CA SER A 264 -7.30 20.27 -13.05
C SER A 264 -8.28 21.06 -12.15
N TYR A 265 -7.86 21.51 -10.97
CA TYR A 265 -8.66 22.37 -10.10
C TYR A 265 -8.85 23.76 -10.69
N LEU A 266 -7.77 24.39 -11.17
CA LEU A 266 -7.79 25.75 -11.70
C LEU A 266 -8.42 25.86 -13.10
N ASP A 267 -8.31 24.84 -13.93
CA ASP A 267 -8.96 24.84 -15.25
C ASP A 267 -10.47 25.04 -15.19
N ARG A 268 -11.11 24.53 -14.14
CA ARG A 268 -12.57 24.68 -13.93
C ARG A 268 -12.98 26.09 -13.56
N ILE A 269 -12.07 26.91 -13.07
CA ILE A 269 -12.32 28.27 -12.60
C ILE A 269 -11.50 29.32 -13.35
N LYS A 270 -10.86 28.94 -14.45
CA LYS A 270 -9.93 29.78 -15.23
C LYS A 270 -10.55 31.11 -15.68
N GLU A 271 -11.77 31.10 -16.20
CA GLU A 271 -12.46 32.33 -16.60
C GLU A 271 -12.85 33.22 -15.39
N PRO A 272 -13.46 32.66 -14.32
CA PRO A 272 -13.74 33.41 -13.12
C PRO A 272 -12.50 34.03 -12.43
N LEU A 273 -11.32 33.36 -12.51
CA LEU A 273 -10.06 33.87 -11.94
C LEU A 273 -9.61 35.24 -12.54
N LYS A 274 -10.10 35.62 -13.71
CA LYS A 274 -9.86 36.96 -14.28
C LYS A 274 -10.43 38.06 -13.40
N SER A 275 -11.51 37.78 -12.65
CA SER A 275 -12.08 38.72 -11.68
C SER A 275 -11.19 38.82 -10.43
N ARG A 276 -10.74 40.05 -10.11
CA ARG A 276 -9.91 40.31 -8.92
C ARG A 276 -10.57 39.85 -7.62
N MET A 277 -11.86 40.08 -7.48
CA MET A 277 -12.62 39.70 -6.27
C MET A 277 -12.72 38.16 -6.14
N PHE A 278 -13.02 37.48 -7.22
CA PHE A 278 -13.10 36.03 -7.25
C PHE A 278 -11.74 35.37 -7.00
N ARG A 279 -10.69 35.91 -7.60
CA ARG A 279 -9.32 35.45 -7.40
C ARG A 279 -8.89 35.56 -5.93
N ALA A 280 -9.14 36.71 -5.29
CA ALA A 280 -8.88 36.90 -3.87
C ALA A 280 -9.63 35.88 -3.00
N TYR A 281 -10.90 35.60 -3.33
CA TYR A 281 -11.67 34.56 -2.65
C TYR A 281 -11.05 33.15 -2.80
N VAL A 282 -10.64 32.79 -4.01
CA VAL A 282 -9.99 31.50 -4.27
C VAL A 282 -8.68 31.34 -3.49
N VAL A 283 -7.83 32.37 -3.53
CA VAL A 283 -6.54 32.37 -2.80
C VAL A 283 -6.77 32.25 -1.29
N LEU A 284 -7.74 32.97 -0.73
CA LEU A 284 -8.11 32.87 0.68
C LEU A 284 -8.65 31.47 1.03
N ASN A 285 -9.50 30.91 0.18
CA ASN A 285 -10.06 29.56 0.37
C ASN A 285 -8.95 28.48 0.41
N ILE A 286 -8.04 28.52 -0.57
CA ILE A 286 -6.86 27.64 -0.61
C ILE A 286 -6.05 27.79 0.69
N ARG A 287 -5.69 29.02 1.04
CA ARG A 287 -4.88 29.33 2.23
C ARG A 287 -5.50 28.83 3.52
N PHE A 288 -6.76 29.20 3.78
CA PHE A 288 -7.43 28.79 5.02
C PHE A 288 -7.63 27.29 5.11
N THR A 289 -7.95 26.62 4.01
CA THR A 289 -8.12 25.16 4.00
C THR A 289 -6.82 24.44 4.34
N ILE A 290 -5.71 24.87 3.71
CA ILE A 290 -4.40 24.26 3.96
C ILE A 290 -3.92 24.55 5.39
N LEU A 291 -4.05 25.81 5.87
CA LEU A 291 -3.67 26.15 7.24
C LEU A 291 -4.47 25.39 8.29
N ALA A 292 -5.78 25.22 8.09
CA ALA A 292 -6.61 24.41 8.99
C ALA A 292 -6.19 22.95 9.01
N TYR A 293 -5.78 22.40 7.86
CA TYR A 293 -5.22 21.05 7.78
C TYR A 293 -3.90 20.94 8.54
N ILE A 294 -2.97 21.86 8.34
CA ILE A 294 -1.66 21.90 9.01
C ILE A 294 -1.81 21.96 10.53
N GLU A 295 -2.72 22.80 11.03
CA GLU A 295 -3.03 22.81 12.48
C GLU A 295 -3.58 21.46 12.97
N SER A 296 -4.40 20.80 12.16
CA SER A 296 -4.98 19.49 12.54
C SER A 296 -3.93 18.37 12.70
N ILE A 297 -2.78 18.49 12.02
CA ILE A 297 -1.64 17.58 12.17
C ILE A 297 -0.59 18.05 13.20
N GLY A 298 -0.87 19.14 13.92
CA GLY A 298 -0.08 19.60 15.06
C GLY A 298 1.09 20.54 14.74
N VAL A 299 1.12 21.11 13.53
CA VAL A 299 2.13 22.11 13.12
C VAL A 299 1.53 23.51 13.20
N SER A 300 2.29 24.50 13.66
CA SER A 300 1.82 25.89 13.77
C SER A 300 1.73 26.57 12.40
N LYS A 301 0.81 27.54 12.30
CA LYS A 301 0.66 28.33 11.05
C LYS A 301 1.92 29.12 10.72
N GLU A 302 2.56 29.65 11.75
CA GLU A 302 3.79 30.43 11.63
C GLU A 302 4.92 29.59 11.04
N GLU A 303 5.14 28.39 11.59
CA GLU A 303 6.15 27.44 11.11
C GLU A 303 5.89 27.01 9.66
N PHE A 304 4.62 26.77 9.31
CA PHE A 304 4.23 26.44 7.94
C PHE A 304 4.50 27.60 6.97
N MET A 305 4.10 28.79 7.31
CA MET A 305 4.25 29.98 6.44
C MET A 305 5.73 30.38 6.25
N GLU A 306 6.58 30.15 7.26
CA GLU A 306 8.04 30.33 7.11
C GLU A 306 8.63 29.35 6.07
N GLN A 307 8.10 28.12 6.00
CA GLN A 307 8.56 27.10 5.03
C GLN A 307 8.04 27.35 3.61
N VAL A 308 6.82 27.88 3.46
CA VAL A 308 6.25 28.24 2.15
C VAL A 308 7.02 29.40 1.48
N GLY A 309 7.72 30.22 2.28
CA GLY A 309 8.45 31.39 1.78
C GLY A 309 7.57 32.63 1.63
N ASN A 310 8.18 33.74 1.17
CA ASN A 310 7.53 35.03 1.04
C ASN A 310 6.61 35.08 -0.18
N HIS A 311 5.52 34.37 -0.15
CA HIS A 311 4.36 34.78 -0.94
C HIS A 311 3.72 35.94 -0.15
N ASP A 312 4.03 37.15 -0.57
CA ASP A 312 3.60 38.38 0.07
C ASP A 312 2.12 38.32 0.40
N GLN A 313 1.77 38.86 1.56
CA GLN A 313 0.41 38.90 2.14
C GLN A 313 -0.60 39.67 1.27
N ASP A 314 -0.23 40.01 0.05
CA ASP A 314 -1.01 40.83 -0.84
C ASP A 314 -2.14 40.05 -1.53
N MET A 315 -3.36 40.42 -1.18
CA MET A 315 -4.59 40.03 -1.90
C MET A 315 -4.60 40.52 -3.38
N ASN A 316 -3.48 41.03 -3.89
CA ASN A 316 -3.31 41.61 -5.22
C ASN A 316 -2.60 40.68 -6.20
N MET A 317 -2.51 39.39 -5.86
CA MET A 317 -1.90 38.35 -6.72
C MET A 317 -2.54 38.37 -8.12
N GLU A 318 -1.72 38.32 -9.17
CA GLU A 318 -2.20 38.22 -10.55
C GLU A 318 -2.70 36.80 -10.85
N ALA A 319 -3.56 36.64 -11.86
CA ALA A 319 -4.14 35.34 -12.18
C ALA A 319 -3.08 34.30 -12.61
N SER A 320 -1.97 34.75 -13.16
CA SER A 320 -0.82 33.92 -13.57
C SER A 320 0.00 33.40 -12.40
N GLU A 321 -0.09 34.02 -11.21
CA GLU A 321 0.67 33.66 -10.01
C GLU A 321 -0.09 32.64 -9.13
N VAL A 322 -1.41 32.52 -9.29
CA VAL A 322 -2.24 31.62 -8.48
C VAL A 322 -1.83 30.15 -8.59
N PRO A 323 -1.50 29.61 -9.78
CA PRO A 323 -1.05 28.21 -9.88
C PRO A 323 0.22 27.94 -9.09
N GLU A 324 1.24 28.79 -9.20
CA GLU A 324 2.51 28.65 -8.49
C GLU A 324 2.31 28.74 -6.96
N TYR A 325 1.55 29.73 -6.51
CA TYR A 325 1.16 29.86 -5.10
C TYR A 325 0.48 28.57 -4.57
N PHE A 326 -0.47 28.02 -5.33
CA PHE A 326 -1.19 26.81 -4.91
C PHE A 326 -0.27 25.59 -4.88
N LEU A 327 0.60 25.44 -5.87
CA LEU A 327 1.62 24.41 -5.91
C LEU A 327 2.52 24.45 -4.67
N ASP A 328 3.07 25.61 -4.33
CA ASP A 328 3.99 25.77 -3.19
C ASP A 328 3.31 25.48 -1.87
N MET A 329 2.08 25.96 -1.69
CA MET A 329 1.29 25.67 -0.49
C MET A 329 1.01 24.17 -0.32
N LEU A 330 0.62 23.49 -1.38
CA LEU A 330 0.35 22.03 -1.35
C LEU A 330 1.63 21.23 -1.19
N GLN A 331 2.70 21.56 -1.91
CA GLN A 331 3.99 20.87 -1.82
C GLN A 331 4.54 20.92 -0.40
N THR A 332 4.50 22.12 0.21
CA THR A 332 4.96 22.30 1.59
C THR A 332 4.09 21.51 2.58
N ALA A 333 2.76 21.55 2.42
CA ALA A 333 1.85 20.82 3.28
C ALA A 333 2.03 19.30 3.21
N ILE A 334 2.19 18.77 2.00
CA ILE A 334 2.42 17.35 1.78
C ILE A 334 3.79 16.91 2.30
N ASN A 335 4.85 17.71 2.07
CA ASN A 335 6.17 17.44 2.61
C ASN A 335 6.17 17.37 4.15
N ILE A 336 5.45 18.28 4.81
CA ILE A 336 5.29 18.27 6.27
C ILE A 336 4.56 16.99 6.71
N ARG A 337 3.46 16.63 6.07
CA ARG A 337 2.71 15.39 6.36
C ARG A 337 3.60 14.14 6.22
N GLU A 338 4.36 14.06 5.13
CA GLU A 338 5.26 12.93 4.85
C GLU A 338 6.42 12.86 5.86
N ASN A 339 6.97 14.01 6.24
CA ASN A 339 8.01 14.10 7.26
C ASN A 339 7.50 13.68 8.64
N GLU A 340 6.31 14.13 9.05
CA GLU A 340 5.71 13.71 10.31
C GLU A 340 5.41 12.19 10.32
N SER A 341 4.89 11.65 9.23
CA SER A 341 4.71 10.20 9.06
C SER A 341 6.05 9.45 9.13
N SER A 342 7.09 9.97 8.45
CA SER A 342 8.45 9.40 8.50
C SER A 342 9.06 9.45 9.90
N ASN A 343 8.86 10.53 10.65
CA ASN A 343 9.31 10.68 12.03
C ASN A 343 8.62 9.67 12.95
N GLN A 344 7.32 9.47 12.79
CA GLN A 344 6.57 8.44 13.52
C GLN A 344 7.10 7.04 13.19
N ASN A 345 7.31 6.74 11.90
CA ASN A 345 7.89 5.47 11.47
C ASN A 345 9.27 5.22 12.08
N ARG A 346 10.15 6.24 12.11
CA ARG A 346 11.46 6.15 12.76
C ARG A 346 11.36 5.90 14.26
N LYS A 347 10.41 6.57 14.96
CA LYS A 347 10.15 6.35 16.38
C LYS A 347 9.69 4.91 16.65
N ILE A 348 8.79 4.39 15.83
CA ILE A 348 8.29 3.01 15.93
C ILE A 348 9.42 2.02 15.67
N LEU A 349 10.19 2.22 14.59
CA LEU A 349 11.33 1.36 14.25
C LEU A 349 12.35 1.31 15.39
N ARG A 350 12.73 2.46 15.96
CA ARG A 350 13.65 2.50 17.09
C ARG A 350 13.15 1.69 18.28
N LYS A 351 11.86 1.88 18.65
CA LYS A 351 11.25 1.10 19.73
C LYS A 351 11.19 -0.40 19.42
N ALA A 352 10.95 -0.76 18.14
CA ALA A 352 10.97 -2.16 17.70
C ALA A 352 12.36 -2.78 17.86
N LEU A 353 13.41 -2.09 17.43
CA LEU A 353 14.80 -2.53 17.59
C LEU A 353 15.19 -2.69 19.06
N GLU A 354 14.83 -1.73 19.92
CA GLU A 354 15.05 -1.82 21.36
C GLU A 354 14.30 -3.01 21.99
N TYR A 355 13.07 -3.29 21.51
CA TYR A 355 12.32 -4.45 21.98
C TYR A 355 12.94 -5.77 21.51
N ILE A 356 13.38 -5.85 20.27
CA ILE A 356 14.11 -7.01 19.72
C ILE A 356 15.38 -7.24 20.54
N ASP A 357 16.19 -6.22 20.78
CA ASP A 357 17.46 -6.35 21.49
C ASP A 357 17.30 -6.87 22.92
N LYS A 358 16.15 -6.61 23.55
CA LYS A 358 15.84 -7.10 24.90
C LYS A 358 15.19 -8.47 24.94
N ASN A 359 14.68 -8.97 23.81
CA ASN A 359 13.81 -10.16 23.81
C ASN A 359 14.10 -11.17 22.69
N TYR A 360 15.12 -10.95 21.83
CA TYR A 360 15.38 -11.83 20.68
C TYR A 360 15.67 -13.29 21.08
N ASP A 361 16.16 -13.51 22.30
CA ASP A 361 16.48 -14.80 22.88
C ASP A 361 15.27 -15.50 23.53
N LYS A 362 14.11 -14.86 23.56
CA LYS A 362 12.88 -15.48 24.05
C LYS A 362 12.22 -16.26 22.92
N GLU A 363 11.79 -17.47 23.21
CA GLU A 363 11.08 -18.34 22.29
C GLU A 363 9.83 -17.67 21.70
N SER A 364 9.06 -16.97 22.54
CA SER A 364 7.82 -16.28 22.16
C SER A 364 8.03 -15.05 21.26
N MET A 365 9.28 -14.66 20.96
CA MET A 365 9.56 -13.45 20.17
C MET A 365 9.00 -13.55 18.76
N SER A 366 8.03 -12.72 18.45
CA SER A 366 7.36 -12.66 17.16
C SER A 366 7.00 -11.22 16.76
N LEU A 367 6.74 -11.01 15.47
CA LEU A 367 6.25 -9.74 14.94
C LEU A 367 4.95 -9.29 15.64
N ASN A 368 4.01 -10.24 15.84
CA ASN A 368 2.75 -9.96 16.52
C ASN A 368 2.94 -9.47 17.95
N GLN A 369 3.85 -10.10 18.70
CA GLN A 369 4.17 -9.63 20.06
C GLN A 369 4.84 -8.26 20.09
N ALA A 370 5.77 -8.01 19.15
CA ALA A 370 6.41 -6.71 19.04
C ALA A 370 5.38 -5.63 18.68
N ALA A 371 4.50 -5.90 17.70
CA ALA A 371 3.43 -5.01 17.27
C ALA A 371 2.44 -4.69 18.42
N ALA A 372 1.99 -5.71 19.13
CA ALA A 372 1.11 -5.54 20.30
C ALA A 372 1.78 -4.68 21.39
N LYS A 373 3.08 -4.89 21.67
CA LYS A 373 3.84 -4.10 22.64
C LYS A 373 4.00 -2.64 22.24
N LEU A 374 4.05 -2.37 20.94
CA LEU A 374 4.19 -1.03 20.38
C LEU A 374 2.84 -0.35 20.08
N TYR A 375 1.73 -1.05 20.34
CA TYR A 375 0.36 -0.58 20.06
C TYR A 375 0.13 -0.24 18.57
N VAL A 376 0.65 -1.08 17.67
CA VAL A 376 0.48 -0.97 16.22
C VAL A 376 0.03 -2.31 15.64
N SER A 377 -0.53 -2.31 14.42
CA SER A 377 -0.83 -3.56 13.73
C SER A 377 0.45 -4.28 13.26
N ALA A 378 0.42 -5.60 13.21
CA ALA A 378 1.55 -6.40 12.72
C ALA A 378 1.93 -6.05 11.27
N ASN A 379 0.94 -5.84 10.41
CA ASN A 379 1.15 -5.40 9.02
C ASN A 379 1.87 -4.05 8.94
N TYR A 380 1.45 -3.08 9.74
CA TYR A 380 2.10 -1.77 9.77
C TYR A 380 3.55 -1.86 10.26
N LEU A 381 3.79 -2.62 11.34
CA LEU A 381 5.15 -2.84 11.86
C LEU A 381 6.04 -3.55 10.83
N SER A 382 5.52 -4.58 10.15
CA SER A 382 6.24 -5.31 9.10
C SER A 382 6.65 -4.37 7.95
N THR A 383 5.71 -3.54 7.49
CA THR A 383 5.95 -2.56 6.42
C THR A 383 7.02 -1.54 6.84
N VAL A 384 6.87 -0.90 8.01
CA VAL A 384 7.84 0.07 8.54
C VAL A 384 9.21 -0.55 8.70
N PHE A 385 9.27 -1.78 9.22
CA PHE A 385 10.53 -2.49 9.48
C PHE A 385 11.25 -2.84 8.17
N SER A 386 10.56 -3.48 7.21
CA SER A 386 11.16 -3.89 5.93
C SER A 386 11.58 -2.70 5.06
N GLN A 387 10.80 -1.63 5.04
CA GLN A 387 11.13 -0.41 4.31
C GLN A 387 12.42 0.24 4.79
N ASN A 388 12.64 0.29 6.11
CA ASN A 388 13.78 0.98 6.71
C ASN A 388 15.02 0.08 6.85
N MET A 389 14.84 -1.20 7.22
CA MET A 389 15.94 -2.13 7.48
C MET A 389 16.40 -2.91 6.25
N LYS A 390 15.62 -2.90 5.16
CA LYS A 390 15.86 -3.70 3.93
C LYS A 390 15.95 -5.21 4.23
N LYS A 391 15.33 -5.64 5.31
CA LYS A 391 15.24 -7.03 5.80
C LYS A 391 13.89 -7.20 6.49
N THR A 392 13.35 -8.40 6.45
CA THR A 392 12.15 -8.72 7.22
C THR A 392 12.48 -8.74 8.73
N PHE A 393 11.44 -8.60 9.54
CA PHE A 393 11.56 -8.71 11.00
C PHE A 393 12.15 -10.07 11.42
N VAL A 394 11.68 -11.16 10.79
CA VAL A 394 12.16 -12.53 11.07
C VAL A 394 13.63 -12.69 10.68
N GLU A 395 14.04 -12.23 9.50
CA GLU A 395 15.44 -12.27 9.07
C GLU A 395 16.35 -11.52 10.05
N TYR A 396 15.90 -10.38 10.54
CA TYR A 396 16.67 -9.59 11.50
C TYR A 396 16.82 -10.31 12.85
N VAL A 397 15.73 -10.83 13.41
CA VAL A 397 15.75 -11.59 14.67
C VAL A 397 16.59 -12.87 14.52
N THR A 398 16.40 -13.62 13.42
CA THR A 398 17.21 -14.82 13.12
C THR A 398 18.68 -14.48 12.99
N GLY A 399 19.02 -13.40 12.30
CA GLY A 399 20.41 -12.94 12.19
C GLY A 399 21.04 -12.67 13.57
N LYS A 400 20.31 -11.97 14.46
CA LYS A 400 20.76 -11.71 15.84
C LYS A 400 20.96 -13.00 16.65
N ARG A 401 20.03 -13.93 16.57
CA ARG A 401 20.12 -15.25 17.19
C ARG A 401 21.35 -16.02 16.72
N MET A 402 21.58 -16.03 15.39
CA MET A 402 22.73 -16.72 14.81
C MET A 402 24.07 -16.07 15.18
N GLU A 403 24.13 -14.75 15.27
CA GLU A 403 25.33 -14.06 15.78
C GLU A 403 25.64 -14.43 17.24
N LYS A 404 24.62 -14.48 18.09
CA LYS A 404 24.75 -14.91 19.48
C LYS A 404 25.18 -16.39 19.56
N ALA A 405 24.53 -17.27 18.77
CA ALA A 405 24.88 -18.70 18.72
C ALA A 405 26.33 -18.90 18.31
N LYS A 406 26.82 -18.21 17.26
CA LYS A 406 28.22 -18.25 16.83
C LYS A 406 29.18 -17.81 17.92
N LYS A 407 28.83 -16.80 18.72
CA LYS A 407 29.65 -16.35 19.87
C LYS A 407 29.68 -17.41 20.97
N LEU A 408 28.55 -18.03 21.29
CA LEU A 408 28.46 -19.10 22.30
C LEU A 408 29.25 -20.35 21.88
N LEU A 409 29.16 -20.78 20.62
CA LEU A 409 29.95 -21.89 20.07
C LEU A 409 31.46 -21.66 20.16
N LYS A 410 31.93 -20.42 20.01
CA LYS A 410 33.36 -20.10 20.10
C LYS A 410 33.87 -19.97 21.52
N ASN A 411 33.02 -19.57 22.48
CA ASN A 411 33.45 -19.15 23.79
C ASN A 411 32.99 -20.06 24.93
N THR A 412 32.21 -21.11 24.63
CA THR A 412 31.66 -22.04 25.63
C THR A 412 31.79 -23.50 25.16
N THR A 413 31.65 -24.42 26.12
CA THR A 413 31.62 -25.87 25.88
C THR A 413 30.18 -26.42 25.75
N LYS A 414 29.19 -25.55 25.59
CA LYS A 414 27.77 -25.91 25.52
C LYS A 414 27.50 -26.73 24.28
N SER A 415 26.59 -27.69 24.38
CA SER A 415 26.09 -28.44 23.24
C SER A 415 25.26 -27.57 22.28
N ALA A 416 25.08 -28.03 21.04
CA ALA A 416 24.27 -27.31 20.06
C ALA A 416 22.83 -27.09 20.53
N GLY A 417 22.22 -28.08 21.22
CA GLY A 417 20.88 -27.98 21.80
C GLY A 417 20.77 -26.93 22.90
N GLU A 418 21.75 -26.90 23.84
CA GLU A 418 21.78 -25.87 24.88
C GLU A 418 21.94 -24.46 24.32
N ILE A 419 22.74 -24.32 23.26
CA ILE A 419 22.92 -23.03 22.57
C ILE A 419 21.64 -22.62 21.85
N ALA A 420 20.96 -23.57 21.17
CA ALA A 420 19.70 -23.31 20.49
C ALA A 420 18.64 -22.76 21.47
N GLN A 421 18.49 -23.39 22.62
CA GLN A 421 17.57 -22.92 23.68
C GLN A 421 17.95 -21.52 24.20
N GLU A 422 19.25 -21.25 24.42
CA GLU A 422 19.73 -19.98 24.95
C GLU A 422 19.55 -18.83 23.96
N VAL A 423 19.47 -19.10 22.67
CA VAL A 423 19.23 -18.07 21.64
C VAL A 423 17.76 -18.00 21.20
N GLY A 424 16.87 -18.76 21.82
CA GLY A 424 15.41 -18.64 21.65
C GLY A 424 14.79 -19.62 20.67
N TYR A 425 15.42 -20.80 20.40
CA TYR A 425 14.81 -21.91 19.68
C TYR A 425 14.37 -23.03 20.62
N LYS A 426 13.23 -23.65 20.32
CA LYS A 426 12.66 -24.75 21.13
C LYS A 426 13.44 -26.04 21.01
N ASP A 427 13.89 -26.35 19.78
CA ASP A 427 14.60 -27.57 19.44
C ASP A 427 15.86 -27.29 18.61
N SER A 428 16.84 -28.18 18.76
CA SER A 428 18.14 -28.14 18.06
C SER A 428 18.07 -28.75 16.66
#